data_4324e186a1989fa65333d8dbd29e6fff
#
_entry.id   4324e186a1989fa65333d8dbd29e6fff
#
_cell.length_a   1.000
_cell.length_b   1.000
_cell.length_c   1.000
_cell.angle_alpha   90.00
_cell.angle_beta   90.00
_cell.angle_gamma   90.00
#
_symmetry.space_group_name_H-M   'P 1'
#
loop_
_entity.id
_entity.type
_entity.pdbx_description
1 polymer ?
#
loop_
_entity_poly.entity_id
_entity_poly.type
_entity_poly.pdbx_seq_one_letter_code
_entity_poly.pdbx_strand_id
1 'polypeptide(L)'
;VTPQTVDALTGSEEPRTGWLWAVRDFCVKRPLGAIGAGIILVMVVVAATADFLAPSDPLATDYAAMLGAPGANHWLGTDTFGRDVLSRMIYGSRTALMVGLGASLIGATLGSLIGVASAYFGGRVDLVVQRIMDVFFAFPVIILALAVVAVLGTGVGNVILAIAAPMVPRCARVVRASAL
;
A
#
# COMPACT_ATOMS: atom_id res chain seq x y z
N VAL A 1 24.67 -22.64 -46.84
CA VAL A 1 24.33 -22.22 -45.48
C VAL A 1 24.13 -23.50 -44.69
N THR A 2 25.08 -23.83 -43.83
CA THR A 2 25.04 -25.02 -42.98
C THR A 2 24.07 -24.82 -41.82
N PRO A 3 23.36 -25.90 -41.36
CA PRO A 3 22.39 -25.76 -40.22
C PRO A 3 23.00 -25.12 -38.96
N GLN A 4 24.31 -25.27 -38.75
CA GLN A 4 25.01 -24.71 -37.61
C GLN A 4 25.11 -23.17 -37.60
N THR A 5 24.93 -22.49 -38.73
CA THR A 5 24.95 -21.01 -38.79
C THR A 5 23.59 -20.39 -38.47
N VAL A 6 22.50 -21.16 -38.53
CA VAL A 6 21.16 -20.72 -38.19
C VAL A 6 20.96 -20.76 -36.67
N ASP A 7 21.50 -21.78 -35.98
CA ASP A 7 21.43 -21.90 -34.52
C ASP A 7 22.26 -20.84 -33.79
N ALA A 8 23.31 -20.30 -34.43
CA ALA A 8 24.11 -19.19 -33.84
C ALA A 8 23.43 -17.83 -33.95
N LEU A 9 22.44 -17.67 -34.84
CA LEU A 9 21.68 -16.41 -35.03
C LEU A 9 20.37 -16.39 -34.26
N THR A 10 19.85 -17.55 -33.92
CA THR A 10 18.73 -17.69 -32.97
C THR A 10 19.30 -18.05 -31.62
N GLY A 11 19.91 -17.10 -30.94
CA GLY A 11 20.23 -17.20 -29.51
C GLY A 11 18.95 -17.40 -28.72
N SER A 12 18.32 -18.55 -28.84
CA SER A 12 17.26 -19.04 -27.96
C SER A 12 17.92 -19.36 -26.61
N GLU A 13 18.18 -18.31 -25.83
CA GLU A 13 18.27 -18.53 -24.39
C GLU A 13 16.95 -19.16 -23.98
N GLU A 14 16.96 -20.49 -23.76
CA GLU A 14 15.84 -21.18 -23.15
C GLU A 14 15.41 -20.36 -21.92
N PRO A 15 14.13 -19.98 -21.81
CA PRO A 15 13.67 -19.24 -20.63
C PRO A 15 13.96 -20.13 -19.42
N ARG A 16 14.93 -19.75 -18.61
CA ARG A 16 15.21 -20.43 -17.35
C ARG A 16 13.97 -20.31 -16.48
N THR A 17 13.06 -21.28 -16.63
CA THR A 17 11.75 -21.38 -15.99
C THR A 17 11.92 -21.83 -14.54
N GLY A 18 12.32 -20.90 -13.69
CA GLY A 18 12.33 -21.10 -12.24
C GLY A 18 11.82 -19.83 -11.56
N TRP A 19 10.89 -19.95 -10.60
CA TRP A 19 10.39 -18.81 -9.83
C TRP A 19 11.52 -18.03 -9.16
N LEU A 20 12.58 -18.70 -8.72
CA LEU A 20 13.77 -18.07 -8.14
C LEU A 20 14.50 -17.19 -9.15
N TRP A 21 14.57 -17.62 -10.41
CA TRP A 21 15.17 -16.81 -11.45
C TRP A 21 14.32 -15.57 -11.77
N ALA A 22 13.00 -15.73 -11.81
CA ALA A 22 12.07 -14.61 -12.00
C ALA A 22 12.18 -13.57 -10.86
N VAL A 23 12.29 -14.02 -9.60
CA VAL A 23 12.51 -13.13 -8.45
C VAL A 23 13.85 -12.42 -8.55
N ARG A 24 14.93 -13.13 -8.90
CA ARG A 24 16.26 -12.52 -9.09
C ARG A 24 16.25 -11.50 -10.22
N ASP A 25 15.64 -11.84 -11.36
CA ASP A 25 15.54 -10.95 -12.52
C ASP A 25 14.74 -9.70 -12.19
N PHE A 26 13.63 -9.85 -11.45
CA PHE A 26 12.84 -8.72 -10.93
C PHE A 26 13.68 -7.84 -9.99
N CYS A 27 14.42 -8.43 -9.04
CA CYS A 27 15.26 -7.68 -8.10
C CYS A 27 16.36 -6.88 -8.82
N VAL A 28 16.97 -7.46 -9.86
CA VAL A 28 18.04 -6.81 -10.61
C VAL A 28 17.49 -5.73 -11.54
N LYS A 29 16.40 -6.01 -12.25
CA LYS A 29 15.84 -5.08 -13.24
C LYS A 29 15.01 -3.96 -12.62
N ARG A 30 14.43 -4.17 -11.43
CA ARG A 30 13.55 -3.22 -10.75
C ARG A 30 13.88 -3.08 -9.26
N PRO A 31 15.04 -2.50 -8.91
CA PRO A 31 15.55 -2.47 -7.53
C PRO A 31 14.59 -1.75 -6.55
N LEU A 32 13.95 -0.66 -6.98
CA LEU A 32 12.97 0.04 -6.13
C LEU A 32 11.73 -0.82 -5.85
N GLY A 33 11.26 -1.58 -6.84
CA GLY A 33 10.17 -2.53 -6.67
C GLY A 33 10.53 -3.67 -5.72
N ALA A 34 11.76 -4.18 -5.82
CA ALA A 34 12.27 -5.22 -4.94
C ALA A 34 12.38 -4.75 -3.49
N ILE A 35 12.89 -3.54 -3.26
CA ILE A 35 12.95 -2.94 -1.91
C ILE A 35 11.53 -2.79 -1.34
N GLY A 36 10.58 -2.24 -2.11
CA GLY A 36 9.20 -2.10 -1.68
C GLY A 36 8.54 -3.44 -1.35
N ALA A 37 8.73 -4.45 -2.19
CA ALA A 37 8.23 -5.80 -1.93
C ALA A 37 8.86 -6.40 -0.66
N GLY A 38 10.16 -6.19 -0.44
CA GLY A 38 10.87 -6.62 0.77
C GLY A 38 10.30 -5.98 2.04
N ILE A 39 10.04 -4.67 2.02
CA ILE A 39 9.44 -3.95 3.15
C ILE A 39 8.05 -4.51 3.45
N ILE A 40 7.20 -4.69 2.44
CA ILE A 40 5.86 -5.26 2.62
C ILE A 40 5.95 -6.67 3.19
N LEU A 41 6.86 -7.51 2.68
CA LEU A 41 7.06 -8.86 3.18
C LEU A 41 7.45 -8.86 4.66
N VAL A 42 8.41 -8.01 5.06
CA VAL A 42 8.81 -7.86 6.46
C VAL A 42 7.62 -7.42 7.33
N MET A 43 6.84 -6.44 6.87
CA MET A 43 5.64 -5.99 7.59
C MET A 43 4.60 -7.11 7.73
N VAL A 44 4.39 -7.91 6.69
CA VAL A 44 3.46 -9.06 6.73
C VAL A 44 3.95 -10.11 7.74
N VAL A 45 5.24 -10.42 7.74
CA VAL A 45 5.82 -11.36 8.71
C VAL A 45 5.67 -10.84 10.14
N VAL A 46 6.02 -9.57 10.39
CA VAL A 46 5.87 -8.92 11.70
C VAL A 46 4.41 -8.93 12.16
N ALA A 47 3.47 -8.59 11.27
CA ALA A 47 2.05 -8.60 11.58
C ALA A 47 1.52 -10.02 11.89
N ALA A 48 1.95 -11.03 11.13
CA ALA A 48 1.54 -12.42 11.33
C ALA A 48 2.10 -12.99 12.65
N THR A 49 3.32 -12.64 13.00
CA THR A 49 4.02 -13.14 14.21
C THR A 49 3.92 -12.18 15.40
N ALA A 50 3.05 -11.17 15.34
CA ALA A 50 2.95 -10.12 16.36
C ALA A 50 2.74 -10.68 17.77
N ASP A 51 1.92 -11.74 17.93
CA ASP A 51 1.62 -12.35 19.22
C ASP A 51 2.86 -13.03 19.87
N PHE A 52 3.85 -13.42 19.06
CA PHE A 52 5.11 -14.02 19.53
C PHE A 52 6.24 -12.99 19.63
N LEU A 53 6.19 -11.93 18.81
CA LEU A 53 7.26 -10.97 18.69
C LEU A 53 7.15 -9.81 19.69
N ALA A 54 5.93 -9.47 20.12
CA ALA A 54 5.67 -8.38 21.06
C ALA A 54 6.10 -8.76 22.48
N PRO A 55 6.98 -7.95 23.14
CA PRO A 55 7.41 -8.22 24.51
C PRO A 55 6.29 -8.14 25.54
N SER A 56 5.25 -7.33 25.31
CA SER A 56 4.16 -7.09 26.24
C SER A 56 2.84 -6.84 25.49
N ASP A 57 1.73 -6.84 26.20
CA ASP A 57 0.42 -6.46 25.66
C ASP A 57 0.47 -4.98 25.22
N PRO A 58 0.14 -4.65 23.95
CA PRO A 58 0.17 -3.30 23.43
C PRO A 58 -0.84 -2.35 24.09
N LEU A 59 -1.82 -2.87 24.83
CA LEU A 59 -2.84 -2.10 25.54
C LEU A 59 -2.58 -1.99 27.04
N ALA A 60 -1.64 -2.78 27.59
CA ALA A 60 -1.28 -2.72 28.99
C ALA A 60 -0.72 -1.33 29.35
N THR A 61 -1.31 -0.68 30.35
CA THR A 61 -0.89 0.64 30.82
C THR A 61 -0.14 0.52 32.14
N ASP A 62 1.03 1.13 32.24
CA ASP A 62 1.81 1.27 33.47
C ASP A 62 2.10 2.75 33.73
N TYR A 63 1.29 3.37 34.57
CA TYR A 63 1.44 4.79 34.89
C TYR A 63 2.75 5.12 35.63
N ALA A 64 3.42 4.14 36.25
CA ALA A 64 4.72 4.33 36.88
C ALA A 64 5.85 4.45 35.86
N ALA A 65 5.66 3.89 34.66
CA ALA A 65 6.63 3.89 33.57
C ALA A 65 6.29 4.89 32.45
N MET A 66 5.48 5.92 32.71
CA MET A 66 5.10 6.92 31.70
C MET A 66 6.33 7.62 31.12
N LEU A 67 6.37 7.76 29.79
CA LEU A 67 7.46 8.42 29.04
C LEU A 67 8.85 7.87 29.42
N GLY A 68 8.91 6.58 29.78
CA GLY A 68 10.15 5.91 30.12
C GLY A 68 11.10 5.84 28.93
N ALA A 69 12.38 6.10 29.18
CA ALA A 69 13.42 5.98 28.17
C ALA A 69 13.63 4.52 27.74
N PRO A 70 14.17 4.27 26.54
CA PRO A 70 14.56 2.94 26.10
C PRO A 70 15.47 2.23 27.11
N GLY A 71 15.15 0.98 27.42
CA GLY A 71 15.84 0.18 28.43
C GLY A 71 15.58 -1.31 28.32
N ALA A 72 16.10 -2.10 29.28
CA ALA A 72 15.99 -3.56 29.24
C ALA A 72 14.54 -4.09 29.26
N ASN A 73 13.63 -3.38 29.92
CA ASN A 73 12.23 -3.78 30.01
C ASN A 73 11.37 -3.23 28.85
N HIS A 74 11.77 -2.10 28.26
CA HIS A 74 11.09 -1.43 27.16
C HIS A 74 12.10 -0.96 26.14
N TRP A 75 12.36 -1.77 25.13
CA TRP A 75 13.44 -1.54 24.15
C TRP A 75 13.32 -0.22 23.40
N LEU A 76 12.11 0.25 23.12
CA LEU A 76 11.85 1.56 22.50
C LEU A 76 11.21 2.55 23.49
N GLY A 77 11.27 2.25 24.79
CA GLY A 77 10.62 3.06 25.81
C GLY A 77 9.11 2.90 25.87
N THR A 78 8.47 3.81 26.60
CA THR A 78 7.01 3.80 26.81
C THR A 78 6.36 5.10 26.36
N ASP A 79 5.08 5.05 26.07
CA ASP A 79 4.29 6.21 25.66
C ASP A 79 3.75 7.02 26.87
N THR A 80 2.91 8.01 26.61
CA THR A 80 2.28 8.87 27.64
C THR A 80 1.36 8.12 28.59
N PHE A 81 1.01 6.87 28.31
CA PHE A 81 0.21 5.99 29.17
C PHE A 81 1.03 4.84 29.75
N GLY A 82 2.37 4.89 29.59
CA GLY A 82 3.27 3.84 30.05
C GLY A 82 3.22 2.55 29.22
N ARG A 83 2.60 2.56 28.03
CA ARG A 83 2.49 1.38 27.15
C ARG A 83 3.77 1.19 26.38
N ASP A 84 4.18 -0.06 26.17
CA ASP A 84 5.39 -0.39 25.42
C ASP A 84 5.30 0.01 23.95
N VAL A 85 6.18 0.89 23.52
CA VAL A 85 6.18 1.44 22.14
C VAL A 85 6.48 0.36 21.12
N LEU A 86 7.41 -0.57 21.40
CA LEU A 86 7.77 -1.65 20.47
C LEU A 86 6.58 -2.59 20.22
N SER A 87 5.91 -3.04 21.29
CA SER A 87 4.71 -3.90 21.18
C SER A 87 3.62 -3.22 20.36
N ARG A 88 3.41 -1.92 20.59
CA ARG A 88 2.43 -1.13 19.83
C ARG A 88 2.79 -0.99 18.36
N MET A 89 4.07 -0.84 18.02
CA MET A 89 4.53 -0.79 16.62
C MET A 89 4.30 -2.15 15.93
N ILE A 90 4.62 -3.26 16.61
CA ILE A 90 4.44 -4.60 16.09
C ILE A 90 2.95 -4.88 15.80
N TYR A 91 2.07 -4.66 16.77
CA TYR A 91 0.62 -4.83 16.56
C TYR A 91 0.04 -3.81 15.59
N GLY A 92 0.55 -2.57 15.60
CA GLY A 92 0.17 -1.52 14.67
C GLY A 92 0.43 -1.88 13.20
N SER A 93 1.39 -2.76 12.92
CA SER A 93 1.65 -3.26 11.57
C SER A 93 0.43 -3.98 10.96
N ARG A 94 -0.36 -4.70 11.75
CA ARG A 94 -1.63 -5.34 11.31
C ARG A 94 -2.61 -4.30 10.79
N THR A 95 -2.84 -3.26 11.58
CA THR A 95 -3.75 -2.17 11.20
C THR A 95 -3.23 -1.40 10.01
N ALA A 96 -1.93 -1.10 9.97
CA ALA A 96 -1.30 -0.38 8.88
C ALA A 96 -1.41 -1.14 7.54
N LEU A 97 -1.16 -2.47 7.55
CA LEU A 97 -1.34 -3.31 6.36
C LEU A 97 -2.81 -3.37 5.93
N MET A 98 -3.74 -3.56 6.86
CA MET A 98 -5.18 -3.62 6.56
C MET A 98 -5.65 -2.31 5.92
N VAL A 99 -5.27 -1.18 6.50
CA VAL A 99 -5.64 0.15 5.99
C VAL A 99 -4.95 0.43 4.67
N GLY A 100 -3.65 0.21 4.57
CA GLY A 100 -2.87 0.52 3.37
C GLY A 100 -3.28 -0.32 2.17
N LEU A 101 -3.38 -1.65 2.34
CA LEU A 101 -3.79 -2.56 1.26
C LEU A 101 -5.27 -2.37 0.91
N GLY A 102 -6.16 -2.22 1.92
CA GLY A 102 -7.58 -1.99 1.70
C GLY A 102 -7.85 -0.70 0.93
N ALA A 103 -7.23 0.41 1.34
CA ALA A 103 -7.38 1.68 0.65
C ALA A 103 -6.81 1.64 -0.77
N SER A 104 -5.64 1.01 -0.96
CA SER A 104 -5.03 0.86 -2.28
C SER A 104 -5.88 0.00 -3.21
N LEU A 105 -6.42 -1.12 -2.72
CA LEU A 105 -7.27 -2.00 -3.51
C LEU A 105 -8.55 -1.30 -3.94
N ILE A 106 -9.25 -0.65 -3.02
CA ILE A 106 -10.48 0.09 -3.32
C ILE A 106 -10.19 1.26 -4.28
N GLY A 107 -9.18 2.07 -3.95
CA GLY A 107 -8.82 3.24 -4.76
C GLY A 107 -8.39 2.89 -6.17
N ALA A 108 -7.55 1.84 -6.32
CA ALA A 108 -7.09 1.38 -7.62
C ALA A 108 -8.22 0.74 -8.43
N THR A 109 -9.04 -0.12 -7.82
CA THR A 109 -10.13 -0.81 -8.53
C THR A 109 -11.20 0.18 -9.01
N LEU A 110 -11.72 1.01 -8.11
CA LEU A 110 -12.74 2.00 -8.49
C LEU A 110 -12.17 3.04 -9.46
N GLY A 111 -10.95 3.52 -9.21
CA GLY A 111 -10.30 4.45 -10.11
C GLY A 111 -10.06 3.87 -11.50
N SER A 112 -9.62 2.62 -11.59
CA SER A 112 -9.41 1.95 -12.87
C SER A 112 -10.72 1.74 -13.64
N LEU A 113 -11.78 1.30 -12.98
CA LEU A 113 -13.09 1.15 -13.60
C LEU A 113 -13.63 2.46 -14.15
N ILE A 114 -13.53 3.53 -13.36
CA ILE A 114 -13.95 4.88 -13.78
C ILE A 114 -13.09 5.38 -14.95
N GLY A 115 -11.75 5.18 -14.86
CA GLY A 115 -10.83 5.61 -15.90
C GLY A 115 -11.07 4.92 -17.25
N VAL A 116 -11.23 3.59 -17.24
CA VAL A 116 -11.54 2.81 -18.44
C VAL A 116 -12.90 3.19 -19.00
N ALA A 117 -13.94 3.30 -18.16
CA ALA A 117 -15.27 3.71 -18.59
C ALA A 117 -15.24 5.12 -19.23
N SER A 118 -14.53 6.06 -18.60
CA SER A 118 -14.35 7.43 -19.11
C SER A 118 -13.72 7.44 -20.50
N ALA A 119 -12.64 6.67 -20.70
CA ALA A 119 -11.96 6.55 -21.98
C ALA A 119 -12.84 5.85 -23.04
N TYR A 120 -13.55 4.78 -22.65
CA TYR A 120 -14.38 3.98 -23.55
C TYR A 120 -15.56 4.76 -24.11
N PHE A 121 -16.33 5.45 -23.27
CA PHE A 121 -17.51 6.22 -23.71
C PHE A 121 -17.12 7.55 -24.34
N GLY A 122 -16.01 8.15 -23.94
CA GLY A 122 -15.49 9.40 -24.50
C GLY A 122 -16.45 10.57 -24.45
N GLY A 123 -16.20 11.59 -25.27
CA GLY A 123 -17.09 12.71 -25.52
C GLY A 123 -17.63 13.41 -24.26
N ARG A 124 -18.97 13.53 -24.14
CA ARG A 124 -19.61 14.21 -23.01
C ARG A 124 -19.50 13.43 -21.71
N VAL A 125 -19.47 12.09 -21.76
CA VAL A 125 -19.32 11.24 -20.56
C VAL A 125 -17.94 11.47 -19.94
N ASP A 126 -16.93 11.42 -20.76
CA ASP A 126 -15.55 11.69 -20.32
C ASP A 126 -15.42 13.09 -19.73
N LEU A 127 -15.98 14.11 -20.38
CA LEU A 127 -15.95 15.46 -19.87
C LEU A 127 -16.62 15.60 -18.49
N VAL A 128 -17.78 14.98 -18.28
CA VAL A 128 -18.47 15.01 -16.98
C VAL A 128 -17.66 14.28 -15.92
N VAL A 129 -17.19 13.07 -16.23
CA VAL A 129 -16.36 12.28 -15.29
C VAL A 129 -15.12 13.06 -14.87
N GLN A 130 -14.40 13.68 -15.82
CA GLN A 130 -13.22 14.48 -15.50
C GLN A 130 -13.57 15.71 -14.64
N ARG A 131 -14.71 16.36 -14.87
CA ARG A 131 -15.15 17.49 -14.01
C ARG A 131 -15.42 17.04 -12.57
N ILE A 132 -16.03 15.87 -12.39
CA ILE A 132 -16.20 15.30 -11.05
C ILE A 132 -14.84 15.02 -10.40
N MET A 133 -13.90 14.43 -11.14
CA MET A 133 -12.54 14.18 -10.62
C MET A 133 -11.83 15.50 -10.27
N ASP A 134 -12.01 16.57 -11.04
CA ASP A 134 -11.45 17.89 -10.76
C ASP A 134 -11.96 18.47 -9.44
N VAL A 135 -13.24 18.26 -9.11
CA VAL A 135 -13.81 18.67 -7.82
C VAL A 135 -13.07 17.98 -6.65
N PHE A 136 -12.79 16.67 -6.76
CA PHE A 136 -12.01 15.99 -5.73
C PHE A 136 -10.60 16.54 -5.59
N PHE A 137 -9.96 16.95 -6.68
CA PHE A 137 -8.62 17.55 -6.65
C PHE A 137 -8.61 18.98 -6.10
N ALA A 138 -9.74 19.67 -6.09
CA ALA A 138 -9.83 21.01 -5.51
C ALA A 138 -9.66 21.00 -3.98
N PHE A 139 -9.90 19.85 -3.32
CA PHE A 139 -9.74 19.71 -1.89
C PHE A 139 -8.34 19.18 -1.54
N PRO A 140 -7.67 19.77 -0.53
CA PRO A 140 -6.50 19.16 0.06
C PRO A 140 -6.82 17.75 0.57
N VAL A 141 -5.96 16.76 0.23
CA VAL A 141 -6.19 15.33 0.51
C VAL A 141 -6.56 15.07 1.98
N ILE A 142 -5.85 15.73 2.90
CA ILE A 142 -6.07 15.57 4.35
C ILE A 142 -7.47 16.08 4.74
N ILE A 143 -7.90 17.22 4.19
CA ILE A 143 -9.23 17.80 4.50
C ILE A 143 -10.32 16.88 3.98
N LEU A 144 -10.16 16.32 2.77
CA LEU A 144 -11.12 15.38 2.20
C LEU A 144 -11.21 14.10 3.07
N ALA A 145 -10.07 13.54 3.48
CA ALA A 145 -10.05 12.36 4.34
C ALA A 145 -10.72 12.64 5.71
N LEU A 146 -10.43 13.79 6.33
CA LEU A 146 -11.06 14.18 7.59
C LEU A 146 -12.58 14.39 7.44
N ALA A 147 -13.03 14.99 6.34
CA ALA A 147 -14.46 15.15 6.06
C ALA A 147 -15.17 13.80 5.94
N VAL A 148 -14.54 12.81 5.27
CA VAL A 148 -15.11 11.45 5.17
C VAL A 148 -15.21 10.80 6.55
N VAL A 149 -14.17 10.88 7.39
CA VAL A 149 -14.19 10.33 8.76
C VAL A 149 -15.20 11.07 9.63
N ALA A 150 -15.35 12.38 9.49
CA ALA A 150 -16.32 13.17 10.25
C ALA A 150 -17.76 12.74 9.97
N VAL A 151 -18.06 12.35 8.71
CA VAL A 151 -19.42 11.91 8.30
C VAL A 151 -19.67 10.44 8.64
N LEU A 152 -18.69 9.57 8.39
CA LEU A 152 -18.85 8.11 8.55
C LEU A 152 -18.53 7.64 9.98
N GLY A 153 -17.89 8.48 10.79
CA GLY A 153 -17.42 8.12 12.14
C GLY A 153 -16.04 7.46 12.14
N THR A 154 -15.56 7.16 13.36
CA THR A 154 -14.26 6.54 13.60
C THR A 154 -14.36 5.01 13.47
N GLY A 155 -13.45 4.41 12.73
CA GLY A 155 -13.38 2.95 12.54
C GLY A 155 -12.41 2.59 11.41
N VAL A 156 -11.79 1.43 11.49
CA VAL A 156 -10.78 1.01 10.50
C VAL A 156 -11.36 1.02 9.07
N GLY A 157 -12.59 0.52 8.89
CA GLY A 157 -13.26 0.55 7.58
C GLY A 157 -13.49 1.96 7.04
N ASN A 158 -13.90 2.89 7.91
CA ASN A 158 -14.14 4.28 7.54
C ASN A 158 -12.83 5.01 7.20
N VAL A 159 -11.73 4.70 7.92
CA VAL A 159 -10.39 5.20 7.60
C VAL A 159 -9.91 4.66 6.25
N ILE A 160 -10.17 3.38 5.93
CA ILE A 160 -9.88 2.81 4.61
C ILE A 160 -10.59 3.61 3.52
N LEU A 161 -11.90 3.87 3.68
CA LEU A 161 -12.67 4.66 2.72
C LEU A 161 -12.17 6.11 2.61
N ALA A 162 -11.83 6.73 3.73
CA ALA A 162 -11.29 8.08 3.77
C ALA A 162 -9.97 8.22 3.00
N ILE A 163 -9.09 7.21 3.09
CA ILE A 163 -7.81 7.19 2.36
C ILE A 163 -8.04 6.79 0.90
N ALA A 164 -8.98 5.89 0.62
CA ALA A 164 -9.29 5.47 -0.74
C ALA A 164 -9.93 6.61 -1.58
N ALA A 165 -10.78 7.44 -0.98
CA ALA A 165 -11.51 8.50 -1.67
C ALA A 165 -10.62 9.43 -2.53
N PRO A 166 -9.51 10.01 -2.03
CA PRO A 166 -8.61 10.81 -2.84
C PRO A 166 -7.74 9.98 -3.81
N MET A 167 -7.63 8.66 -3.63
CA MET A 167 -6.88 7.79 -4.54
C MET A 167 -7.65 7.50 -5.83
N VAL A 168 -8.99 7.40 -5.74
CA VAL A 168 -9.86 7.10 -6.90
C VAL A 168 -9.62 8.08 -8.06
N PRO A 169 -9.69 9.40 -7.90
CA PRO A 169 -9.50 10.33 -9.00
C PRO A 169 -8.08 10.28 -9.58
N ARG A 170 -7.07 10.00 -8.75
CA ARG A 170 -5.68 9.84 -9.23
C ARG A 170 -5.55 8.64 -10.15
N CYS A 171 -6.03 7.47 -9.69
CA CYS A 171 -6.00 6.24 -10.49
C CYS A 171 -6.85 6.37 -11.75
N ALA A 172 -8.05 6.96 -11.66
CA ALA A 172 -8.93 7.16 -12.80
C ALA A 172 -8.25 7.99 -13.90
N ARG A 173 -7.56 9.05 -13.54
CA ARG A 173 -6.86 9.93 -14.50
C ARG A 173 -5.67 9.22 -15.17
N VAL A 174 -4.87 8.45 -14.41
CA VAL A 174 -3.73 7.71 -14.94
C VAL A 174 -4.21 6.61 -15.91
N VAL A 175 -5.19 5.82 -15.49
CA VAL A 175 -5.74 4.73 -16.32
C VAL A 175 -6.40 5.27 -17.58
N ARG A 176 -7.18 6.35 -17.48
CA ARG A 176 -7.76 7.02 -18.65
C ARG A 176 -6.70 7.46 -19.64
N ALA A 177 -5.62 8.10 -19.17
CA ALA A 177 -4.53 8.57 -20.03
C ALA A 177 -3.78 7.42 -20.73
N SER A 178 -3.79 6.22 -20.13
CA SER A 178 -3.17 5.02 -20.73
C SER A 178 -4.12 4.26 -21.67
N ALA A 179 -5.43 4.54 -21.61
CA ALA A 179 -6.46 3.87 -22.40
C ALA A 179 -6.85 4.66 -23.67
N LEU A 180 -6.42 5.92 -23.79
CA LEU A 180 -6.58 6.78 -24.97
C LEU A 180 -5.39 6.65 -25.94
#